data_85d25124dff8cbbeceb4121d49c4cdc6
#
_entry.id   85d25124dff8cbbeceb4121d49c4cdc6
#
_cell.length_a   1.000
_cell.length_b   1.000
_cell.length_c   1.000
_cell.angle_alpha   90.00
_cell.angle_beta   90.00
_cell.angle_gamma   90.00
#
_symmetry.space_group_name_H-M   'P 1'
#
loop_
_entity.id
_entity.type
_entity.pdbx_description
1 polymer ?
#
loop_
_entity_poly.entity_id
_entity_poly.type
_entity_poly.pdbx_seq_one_letter_code
_entity_poly.pdbx_strand_id
1 'polypeptide(L)'
;MKKIAVTSERSYEVEIGRSYLEALIEIAQGRERVAVIYSEAMKEQIPTFDFGGAEAFYFGIADGEAGKSARTLESIWNWLGAAGFTRSDLIIGIGGGAVTDLAGYAAASWLRGLDWVAVPTTVAGMVDAAIGGKTGVNSEYGKNLIGAFHSPSQVIIDLKWLETLSDRDYAAGLAEVVKTGFISDVTILDLLDGKNIKSIRKN
;
A
#
# COMPACT_ATOMS: atom_id res chain seq x y z
N MET A 1 17.85 -4.16 6.10
CA MET A 1 16.60 -4.83 5.73
C MET A 1 16.13 -5.74 6.86
N LYS A 2 14.88 -5.65 7.26
CA LYS A 2 14.24 -6.51 8.27
C LYS A 2 13.02 -7.16 7.66
N LYS A 3 12.78 -8.45 7.95
CA LYS A 3 11.60 -9.19 7.52
C LYS A 3 10.75 -9.56 8.73
N ILE A 4 9.44 -9.38 8.59
CA ILE A 4 8.44 -9.76 9.60
C ILE A 4 7.42 -10.65 8.90
N ALA A 5 7.27 -11.88 9.40
CA ALA A 5 6.21 -12.76 8.95
C ALA A 5 4.88 -12.38 9.61
N VAL A 6 3.85 -12.23 8.81
CA VAL A 6 2.48 -11.94 9.26
C VAL A 6 1.59 -13.10 8.89
N THR A 7 0.81 -13.58 9.86
CA THR A 7 -0.20 -14.62 9.67
C THR A 7 -1.58 -14.01 9.86
N SER A 8 -2.37 -13.98 8.77
CA SER A 8 -3.75 -13.53 8.78
C SER A 8 -4.62 -14.51 7.97
N GLU A 9 -5.42 -14.04 7.03
CA GLU A 9 -6.16 -14.89 6.10
C GLU A 9 -5.21 -15.80 5.29
N ARG A 10 -4.05 -15.26 4.89
CA ARG A 10 -2.89 -16.03 4.42
C ARG A 10 -1.59 -15.46 5.00
N SER A 11 -0.55 -16.28 5.09
CA SER A 11 0.77 -15.80 5.54
C SER A 11 1.49 -15.02 4.43
N TYR A 12 2.15 -13.92 4.83
CA TYR A 12 2.96 -13.09 3.94
C TYR A 12 4.11 -12.43 4.70
N GLU A 13 5.03 -11.79 4.00
CA GLU A 13 6.15 -11.07 4.60
C GLU A 13 6.00 -9.55 4.46
N VAL A 14 6.40 -8.84 5.51
CA VAL A 14 6.64 -7.39 5.49
C VAL A 14 8.15 -7.18 5.45
N GLU A 15 8.65 -6.57 4.39
CA GLU A 15 10.07 -6.24 4.23
C GLU A 15 10.29 -4.75 4.51
N ILE A 16 11.15 -4.43 5.50
CA ILE A 16 11.43 -3.06 5.93
C ILE A 16 12.86 -2.68 5.56
N GLY A 17 13.02 -1.52 4.91
CA GLY A 17 14.32 -0.97 4.50
C GLY A 17 14.88 -1.64 3.25
N ARG A 18 14.04 -2.26 2.43
CA ARG A 18 14.37 -2.72 1.08
C ARG A 18 13.95 -1.66 0.05
N SER A 19 14.76 -1.48 -0.98
CA SER A 19 14.36 -0.70 -2.15
C SER A 19 13.14 -1.33 -2.81
N TYR A 20 12.05 -0.55 -2.94
CA TYR A 20 10.83 -1.03 -3.58
C TYR A 20 11.06 -1.35 -5.06
N LEU A 21 11.95 -0.64 -5.73
CA LEU A 21 12.27 -0.87 -7.14
C LEU A 21 12.83 -2.28 -7.36
N GLU A 22 13.84 -2.67 -6.57
CA GLU A 22 14.45 -3.99 -6.66
C GLU A 22 13.47 -5.10 -6.28
N ALA A 23 12.70 -4.85 -5.20
CA ALA A 23 11.71 -5.82 -4.73
C ALA A 23 10.64 -6.10 -5.77
N LEU A 24 10.09 -5.07 -6.40
CA LEU A 24 9.01 -5.20 -7.37
C LEU A 24 9.45 -5.91 -8.64
N ILE A 25 10.68 -5.67 -9.13
CA ILE A 25 11.23 -6.38 -10.27
C ILE A 25 11.34 -7.89 -9.97
N GLU A 26 11.79 -8.25 -8.77
CA GLU A 26 11.89 -9.65 -8.36
C GLU A 26 10.52 -10.31 -8.22
N ILE A 27 9.56 -9.63 -7.56
CA ILE A 27 8.20 -10.15 -7.32
C ILE A 27 7.41 -10.31 -8.62
N ALA A 28 7.67 -9.47 -9.61
CA ALA A 28 7.00 -9.52 -10.90
C ALA A 28 7.52 -10.64 -11.83
N GLN A 29 8.60 -11.33 -11.47
CA GLN A 29 9.15 -12.41 -12.29
C GLN A 29 8.11 -13.52 -12.53
N GLY A 30 7.98 -13.93 -13.80
CA GLY A 30 7.03 -14.97 -14.21
C GLY A 30 5.58 -14.50 -14.36
N ARG A 31 5.29 -13.22 -14.15
CA ARG A 31 3.99 -12.61 -14.48
C ARG A 31 3.96 -12.18 -15.95
N GLU A 32 2.77 -12.16 -16.55
CA GLU A 32 2.59 -11.62 -17.89
C GLU A 32 2.25 -10.11 -17.83
N ARG A 33 1.42 -9.71 -16.85
CA ARG A 33 0.98 -8.32 -16.66
C ARG A 33 1.11 -7.90 -15.21
N VAL A 34 1.50 -6.64 -15.03
CA VAL A 34 1.60 -6.00 -13.71
C VAL A 34 0.86 -4.68 -13.76
N ALA A 35 -0.18 -4.55 -12.92
CA ALA A 35 -0.93 -3.31 -12.72
C ALA A 35 -0.30 -2.50 -11.58
N VAL A 36 0.14 -1.28 -11.85
CA VAL A 36 0.64 -0.33 -10.86
C VAL A 36 -0.43 0.72 -10.61
N ILE A 37 -1.07 0.67 -9.44
CA ILE A 37 -2.08 1.63 -8.97
C ILE A 37 -1.40 2.58 -8.00
N TYR A 38 -1.51 3.88 -8.23
CA TYR A 38 -0.81 4.90 -7.46
C TYR A 38 -1.64 6.18 -7.30
N SER A 39 -1.28 7.05 -6.33
CA SER A 39 -1.87 8.39 -6.25
C SER A 39 -1.36 9.28 -7.38
N GLU A 40 -2.26 9.94 -8.12
CA GLU A 40 -1.89 10.85 -9.21
C GLU A 40 -0.95 11.98 -8.74
N ALA A 41 -1.03 12.39 -7.48
CA ALA A 41 -0.09 13.34 -6.88
C ALA A 41 1.37 12.84 -6.84
N MET A 42 1.58 11.52 -6.97
CA MET A 42 2.90 10.89 -6.96
C MET A 42 3.41 10.52 -8.36
N LYS A 43 2.67 10.84 -9.41
CA LYS A 43 2.95 10.42 -10.79
C LYS A 43 4.41 10.61 -11.22
N GLU A 44 4.96 11.79 -10.95
CA GLU A 44 6.34 12.12 -11.31
C GLU A 44 7.40 11.33 -10.52
N GLN A 45 6.99 10.67 -9.43
CA GLN A 45 7.84 9.86 -8.56
C GLN A 45 7.74 8.36 -8.90
N ILE A 46 6.75 7.97 -9.71
CA ILE A 46 6.54 6.58 -10.12
C ILE A 46 7.33 6.34 -11.43
N PRO A 47 8.36 5.51 -11.40
CA PRO A 47 9.16 5.24 -12.59
C PRO A 47 8.39 4.34 -13.57
N THR A 48 8.82 4.35 -14.81
CA THR A 48 8.49 3.27 -15.73
C THR A 48 9.28 2.04 -15.33
N PHE A 49 8.59 0.98 -14.94
CA PHE A 49 9.22 -0.27 -14.55
C PHE A 49 9.55 -1.13 -15.77
N ASP A 50 10.74 -1.71 -15.77
CA ASP A 50 11.08 -2.87 -16.59
C ASP A 50 11.01 -4.12 -15.69
N PHE A 51 9.96 -4.90 -15.84
CA PHE A 51 9.74 -6.12 -15.07
C PHE A 51 10.34 -7.38 -15.74
N GLY A 52 11.26 -7.19 -16.70
CA GLY A 52 12.00 -8.32 -17.29
C GLY A 52 11.15 -9.27 -18.12
N GLY A 53 10.07 -8.77 -18.74
CA GLY A 53 9.17 -9.54 -19.61
C GLY A 53 7.69 -9.39 -19.30
N ALA A 54 7.32 -8.96 -18.09
CA ALA A 54 5.94 -8.61 -17.78
C ALA A 54 5.60 -7.21 -18.32
N GLU A 55 4.42 -7.07 -18.92
CA GLU A 55 3.91 -5.78 -19.39
C GLU A 55 3.39 -4.96 -18.20
N ALA A 56 3.89 -3.73 -18.05
CA ALA A 56 3.52 -2.81 -16.98
C ALA A 56 2.36 -1.89 -17.42
N PHE A 57 1.30 -1.87 -16.61
CA PHE A 57 0.13 -1.01 -16.77
C PHE A 57 0.03 -0.05 -15.60
N TYR A 58 -0.34 1.21 -15.84
CA TYR A 58 -0.35 2.26 -14.83
C TYR A 58 -1.73 2.88 -14.69
N PHE A 59 -2.22 3.02 -13.45
CA PHE A 59 -3.50 3.64 -13.14
C PHE A 59 -3.36 4.62 -11.98
N GLY A 60 -3.43 5.92 -12.29
CA GLY A 60 -3.45 6.98 -11.30
C GLY A 60 -4.85 7.17 -10.70
N ILE A 61 -4.94 7.28 -9.38
CA ILE A 61 -6.17 7.60 -8.68
C ILE A 61 -6.08 8.98 -8.03
N ALA A 62 -7.21 9.62 -7.76
CA ALA A 62 -7.25 10.88 -7.01
C ALA A 62 -6.57 10.72 -5.65
N ASP A 63 -5.88 11.76 -5.19
CA ASP A 63 -5.12 11.72 -3.94
C ASP A 63 -6.01 11.58 -2.71
N GLY A 64 -5.49 10.90 -1.69
CA GLY A 64 -6.14 10.70 -0.41
C GLY A 64 -7.48 9.95 -0.50
N GLU A 65 -8.37 10.24 0.43
CA GLU A 65 -9.68 9.57 0.55
C GLU A 65 -10.61 9.80 -0.64
N ALA A 66 -10.41 10.86 -1.43
CA ALA A 66 -11.21 11.14 -2.62
C ALA A 66 -11.06 10.04 -3.70
N GLY A 67 -9.89 9.41 -3.78
CA GLY A 67 -9.63 8.29 -4.68
C GLY A 67 -10.31 6.99 -4.24
N LYS A 68 -10.64 6.85 -2.96
CA LYS A 68 -11.12 5.60 -2.34
C LYS A 68 -12.64 5.43 -2.48
N SER A 69 -13.14 5.33 -3.71
CA SER A 69 -14.57 5.27 -4.02
C SER A 69 -14.95 4.06 -4.87
N ALA A 70 -16.23 3.66 -4.80
CA ALA A 70 -16.78 2.62 -5.66
C ALA A 70 -16.66 2.96 -7.16
N ARG A 71 -16.78 4.24 -7.52
CA ARG A 71 -16.59 4.70 -8.91
C ARG A 71 -15.16 4.50 -9.40
N THR A 72 -14.18 4.79 -8.56
CA THR A 72 -12.76 4.55 -8.88
C THR A 72 -12.49 3.07 -9.04
N LEU A 73 -13.05 2.24 -8.16
CA LEU A 73 -12.94 0.78 -8.22
C LEU A 73 -13.54 0.23 -9.52
N GLU A 74 -14.72 0.69 -9.92
CA GLU A 74 -15.35 0.32 -11.20
C GLU A 74 -14.44 0.69 -12.39
N SER A 75 -13.83 1.87 -12.36
CA SER A 75 -12.89 2.29 -13.40
C SER A 75 -11.66 1.38 -13.45
N ILE A 76 -11.13 0.93 -12.31
CA ILE A 76 -10.03 -0.02 -12.23
C ILE A 76 -10.45 -1.38 -12.81
N TRP A 77 -11.63 -1.90 -12.48
CA TRP A 77 -12.10 -3.17 -13.05
C TRP A 77 -12.24 -3.10 -14.58
N ASN A 78 -12.83 -2.03 -15.11
CA ASN A 78 -12.95 -1.83 -16.54
C ASN A 78 -11.59 -1.75 -17.23
N TRP A 79 -10.63 -1.07 -16.60
CA TRP A 79 -9.26 -0.97 -17.09
C TRP A 79 -8.52 -2.32 -17.06
N LEU A 80 -8.62 -3.08 -15.97
CA LEU A 80 -8.05 -4.43 -15.87
C LEU A 80 -8.65 -5.36 -16.93
N GLY A 81 -9.97 -5.26 -17.16
CA GLY A 81 -10.67 -6.04 -18.18
C GLY A 81 -10.22 -5.70 -19.59
N ALA A 82 -10.10 -4.41 -19.91
CA ALA A 82 -9.64 -3.94 -21.21
C ALA A 82 -8.18 -4.36 -21.50
N ALA A 83 -7.33 -4.41 -20.46
CA ALA A 83 -5.96 -4.86 -20.56
C ALA A 83 -5.80 -6.40 -20.49
N GLY A 84 -6.89 -7.16 -20.32
CA GLY A 84 -6.89 -8.62 -20.34
C GLY A 84 -6.24 -9.28 -19.13
N PHE A 85 -6.31 -8.63 -17.95
CA PHE A 85 -5.75 -9.17 -16.71
C PHE A 85 -6.42 -10.48 -16.30
N THR A 86 -5.59 -11.47 -15.98
CA THR A 86 -5.96 -12.82 -15.55
C THR A 86 -5.64 -13.03 -14.06
N ARG A 87 -5.99 -14.19 -13.52
CA ARG A 87 -5.71 -14.52 -12.10
C ARG A 87 -4.23 -14.76 -11.78
N SER A 88 -3.39 -14.95 -12.79
CA SER A 88 -1.94 -15.12 -12.64
C SER A 88 -1.16 -13.81 -12.69
N ASP A 89 -1.82 -12.69 -13.01
CA ASP A 89 -1.22 -11.37 -13.05
C ASP A 89 -1.08 -10.75 -11.65
N LEU A 90 -0.50 -9.57 -11.54
CA LEU A 90 -0.17 -8.92 -10.28
C LEU A 90 -0.73 -7.50 -10.23
N ILE A 91 -1.28 -7.11 -9.07
CA ILE A 91 -1.57 -5.71 -8.75
C ILE A 91 -0.55 -5.19 -7.74
N ILE A 92 -0.01 -4.00 -7.97
CA ILE A 92 0.87 -3.28 -7.04
C ILE A 92 0.18 -1.99 -6.66
N GLY A 93 0.00 -1.75 -5.37
CA GLY A 93 -0.50 -0.49 -4.82
C GLY A 93 0.64 0.34 -4.24
N ILE A 94 0.98 1.49 -4.86
CA ILE A 94 2.04 2.40 -4.37
C ILE A 94 1.41 3.69 -3.89
N GLY A 95 1.38 3.92 -2.58
CA GLY A 95 0.77 5.13 -2.02
C GLY A 95 0.46 5.05 -0.53
N GLY A 96 -0.30 6.00 -0.03
CA GLY A 96 -0.83 5.97 1.33
C GLY A 96 -1.91 4.92 1.52
N GLY A 97 -2.48 4.82 2.72
CA GLY A 97 -3.50 3.84 3.07
C GLY A 97 -4.70 3.79 2.12
N ALA A 98 -5.13 4.93 1.57
CA ALA A 98 -6.23 4.97 0.61
C ALA A 98 -5.91 4.20 -0.68
N VAL A 99 -4.66 4.30 -1.17
CA VAL A 99 -4.21 3.57 -2.36
C VAL A 99 -4.09 2.08 -2.07
N THR A 100 -3.47 1.71 -0.95
CA THR A 100 -3.28 0.29 -0.59
C THR A 100 -4.61 -0.40 -0.35
N ASP A 101 -5.56 0.25 0.33
CA ASP A 101 -6.90 -0.29 0.56
C ASP A 101 -7.66 -0.51 -0.76
N LEU A 102 -7.62 0.46 -1.67
CA LEU A 102 -8.30 0.38 -2.95
C LEU A 102 -7.66 -0.66 -3.88
N ALA A 103 -6.33 -0.68 -3.98
CA ALA A 103 -5.60 -1.64 -4.80
C ALA A 103 -5.82 -3.08 -4.30
N GLY A 104 -5.78 -3.28 -2.98
CA GLY A 104 -6.09 -4.57 -2.37
C GLY A 104 -7.53 -5.01 -2.61
N TYR A 105 -8.50 -4.07 -2.57
CA TYR A 105 -9.89 -4.42 -2.87
C TYR A 105 -10.13 -4.65 -4.36
N ALA A 106 -9.46 -3.95 -5.25
CA ALA A 106 -9.44 -4.27 -6.67
C ALA A 106 -8.92 -5.69 -6.91
N ALA A 107 -7.81 -6.06 -6.24
CA ALA A 107 -7.25 -7.41 -6.29
C ALA A 107 -8.21 -8.46 -5.73
N ALA A 108 -8.86 -8.20 -4.59
CA ALA A 108 -9.81 -9.11 -3.96
C ALA A 108 -11.02 -9.41 -4.83
N SER A 109 -11.50 -8.41 -5.56
CA SER A 109 -12.76 -8.47 -6.31
C SER A 109 -12.57 -8.84 -7.78
N TRP A 110 -11.45 -8.52 -8.42
CA TRP A 110 -11.17 -8.92 -9.79
C TRP A 110 -10.99 -10.43 -9.90
N LEU A 111 -11.78 -11.07 -10.75
CA LEU A 111 -11.79 -12.53 -10.97
C LEU A 111 -11.86 -13.38 -9.68
N ARG A 112 -12.43 -12.84 -8.59
CA ARG A 112 -12.53 -13.43 -7.25
C ARG A 112 -11.18 -13.59 -6.53
N GLY A 113 -10.22 -12.74 -6.86
CA GLY A 113 -8.93 -12.63 -6.20
C GLY A 113 -7.74 -12.91 -7.11
N LEU A 114 -6.79 -12.00 -7.11
CA LEU A 114 -5.44 -12.18 -7.59
C LEU A 114 -4.43 -11.69 -6.57
N ASP A 115 -3.16 -11.99 -6.83
CA ASP A 115 -2.06 -11.53 -5.99
C ASP A 115 -1.90 -10.01 -6.05
N TRP A 116 -1.55 -9.43 -4.92
CA TRP A 116 -1.21 -8.02 -4.88
C TRP A 116 -0.07 -7.74 -3.89
N VAL A 117 0.61 -6.63 -4.10
CA VAL A 117 1.72 -6.14 -3.28
C VAL A 117 1.40 -4.73 -2.82
N ALA A 118 1.60 -4.45 -1.55
CA ALA A 118 1.50 -3.11 -1.00
C ALA A 118 2.87 -2.45 -0.89
N VAL A 119 2.98 -1.22 -1.40
CA VAL A 119 4.13 -0.33 -1.21
C VAL A 119 3.63 0.93 -0.52
N PRO A 120 3.46 0.91 0.81
CA PRO A 120 2.99 2.08 1.55
C PRO A 120 4.04 3.19 1.55
N THR A 121 3.58 4.43 1.29
CA THR A 121 4.45 5.61 1.21
C THR A 121 4.23 6.61 2.34
N THR A 122 3.33 6.32 3.28
CA THR A 122 3.03 7.15 4.45
C THR A 122 3.27 6.38 5.74
N VAL A 123 3.53 7.08 6.86
CA VAL A 123 3.70 6.44 8.17
C VAL A 123 2.50 5.56 8.51
N ALA A 124 1.27 6.09 8.42
CA ALA A 124 0.05 5.31 8.70
C ALA A 124 -0.11 4.09 7.77
N GLY A 125 0.28 4.22 6.50
CA GLY A 125 0.31 3.08 5.56
C GLY A 125 1.29 2.01 6.00
N MET A 126 2.49 2.40 6.44
CA MET A 126 3.58 1.49 6.82
C MET A 126 3.32 0.72 8.12
N VAL A 127 2.63 1.36 9.10
CA VAL A 127 2.45 0.77 10.44
C VAL A 127 1.07 0.19 10.69
N ASP A 128 0.08 0.49 9.85
CA ASP A 128 -1.32 0.08 10.03
C ASP A 128 -1.98 -0.35 8.73
N ALA A 129 -2.28 0.56 7.80
CA ALA A 129 -3.22 0.31 6.70
C ALA A 129 -2.79 -0.81 5.74
N ALA A 130 -1.50 -0.93 5.40
CA ALA A 130 -1.03 -1.97 4.49
C ALA A 130 -0.88 -3.35 5.15
N ILE A 131 -1.15 -3.45 6.47
CA ILE A 131 -0.91 -4.67 7.26
C ILE A 131 -2.25 -5.24 7.73
N GLY A 132 -2.41 -6.57 7.62
CA GLY A 132 -3.60 -7.27 8.08
C GLY A 132 -4.66 -7.52 7.02
N GLY A 133 -4.43 -7.13 5.77
CA GLY A 133 -5.27 -7.47 4.64
C GLY A 133 -6.66 -6.82 4.63
N LYS A 134 -6.89 -5.79 5.43
CA LYS A 134 -8.11 -4.98 5.34
C LYS A 134 -8.06 -4.16 4.05
N THR A 135 -9.03 -4.35 3.18
CA THR A 135 -9.13 -3.66 1.90
C THR A 135 -10.53 -3.14 1.69
N GLY A 136 -10.71 -2.02 0.98
CA GLY A 136 -12.05 -1.51 0.78
C GLY A 136 -12.15 -0.10 0.23
N VAL A 137 -13.40 0.35 0.12
CA VAL A 137 -13.79 1.67 -0.38
C VAL A 137 -14.76 2.35 0.58
N ASN A 138 -14.88 3.66 0.43
CA ASN A 138 -15.86 4.45 1.16
C ASN A 138 -17.22 4.43 0.45
N SER A 139 -18.27 4.60 1.24
CA SER A 139 -19.65 4.77 0.78
C SER A 139 -20.21 6.12 1.22
N GLU A 140 -21.41 6.45 0.77
CA GLU A 140 -22.14 7.65 1.24
C GLU A 140 -22.45 7.60 2.74
N TYR A 141 -22.52 6.41 3.32
CA TYR A 141 -22.84 6.20 4.74
C TYR A 141 -21.61 6.19 5.67
N GLY A 142 -20.40 6.14 5.11
CA GLY A 142 -19.18 6.19 5.91
C GLY A 142 -17.96 5.58 5.24
N LYS A 143 -16.83 5.73 5.93
CA LYS A 143 -15.55 5.19 5.49
C LYS A 143 -15.46 3.68 5.75
N ASN A 144 -14.81 2.95 4.83
CA ASN A 144 -14.43 1.54 4.99
C ASN A 144 -15.60 0.56 5.25
N LEU A 145 -16.83 0.92 4.83
CA LEU A 145 -17.99 0.05 5.04
C LEU A 145 -18.12 -1.05 3.98
N ILE A 146 -17.43 -0.90 2.86
CA ILE A 146 -17.45 -1.87 1.75
C ILE A 146 -16.02 -2.34 1.52
N GLY A 147 -15.79 -3.64 1.63
CA GLY A 147 -14.46 -4.19 1.47
C GLY A 147 -14.38 -5.70 1.66
N ALA A 148 -13.16 -6.19 1.68
CA ALA A 148 -12.84 -7.59 1.91
C ALA A 148 -11.58 -7.72 2.76
N PHE A 149 -11.42 -8.84 3.43
CA PHE A 149 -10.13 -9.27 3.93
C PHE A 149 -9.41 -9.99 2.79
N HIS A 150 -8.33 -9.41 2.33
CA HIS A 150 -7.49 -9.96 1.25
C HIS A 150 -6.03 -9.62 1.52
N SER A 151 -5.31 -10.55 2.11
CA SER A 151 -3.91 -10.33 2.47
C SER A 151 -3.04 -10.09 1.24
N PRO A 152 -2.12 -9.12 1.27
CA PRO A 152 -1.12 -8.98 0.21
C PRO A 152 -0.24 -10.23 0.12
N SER A 153 0.36 -10.47 -1.04
CA SER A 153 1.44 -11.45 -1.15
C SER A 153 2.70 -10.97 -0.43
N GLN A 154 2.90 -9.65 -0.41
CA GLN A 154 4.04 -9.02 0.25
C GLN A 154 3.74 -7.53 0.55
N VAL A 155 4.37 -6.99 1.60
CA VAL A 155 4.39 -5.55 1.89
C VAL A 155 5.83 -5.07 1.85
N ILE A 156 6.13 -4.07 1.02
CA ILE A 156 7.47 -3.52 0.85
C ILE A 156 7.51 -2.11 1.43
N ILE A 157 8.21 -1.93 2.54
CA ILE A 157 8.38 -0.64 3.22
C ILE A 157 9.76 -0.08 2.87
N ASP A 158 9.80 0.79 1.87
CA ASP A 158 10.98 1.58 1.56
C ASP A 158 10.93 2.89 2.35
N LEU A 159 11.83 3.02 3.33
CA LEU A 159 11.85 4.17 4.24
C LEU A 159 12.16 5.50 3.55
N LYS A 160 12.71 5.48 2.33
CA LYS A 160 12.94 6.70 1.53
C LYS A 160 11.66 7.48 1.25
N TRP A 161 10.51 6.80 1.18
CA TRP A 161 9.22 7.48 1.03
C TRP A 161 8.91 8.46 2.17
N LEU A 162 9.42 8.19 3.37
CA LEU A 162 9.23 9.08 4.52
C LEU A 162 9.88 10.46 4.31
N GLU A 163 10.92 10.54 3.49
CA GLU A 163 11.61 11.80 3.17
C GLU A 163 10.73 12.72 2.30
N THR A 164 9.78 12.15 1.56
CA THR A 164 8.89 12.90 0.67
C THR A 164 7.68 13.51 1.41
N LEU A 165 7.40 13.08 2.64
CA LEU A 165 6.23 13.52 3.40
C LEU A 165 6.42 14.92 3.98
N SER A 166 5.36 15.73 3.96
CA SER A 166 5.30 16.95 4.76
C SER A 166 5.39 16.63 6.26
N ASP A 167 5.82 17.60 7.07
CA ASP A 167 5.84 17.43 8.53
C ASP A 167 4.44 17.15 9.08
N ARG A 168 3.41 17.72 8.46
CA ARG A 168 2.00 17.48 8.81
C ARG A 168 1.59 16.04 8.57
N ASP A 169 1.87 15.50 7.39
CA ASP A 169 1.46 14.14 7.03
C ASP A 169 2.26 13.10 7.82
N TYR A 170 3.52 13.38 8.06
CA TYR A 170 4.36 12.57 8.93
C TYR A 170 3.78 12.51 10.35
N ALA A 171 3.46 13.67 10.94
CA ALA A 171 2.86 13.77 12.28
C ALA A 171 1.50 13.09 12.36
N ALA A 172 0.66 13.25 11.34
CA ALA A 172 -0.64 12.57 11.28
C ALA A 172 -0.50 11.04 11.33
N GLY A 173 0.50 10.49 10.62
CA GLY A 173 0.77 9.06 10.64
C GLY A 173 1.31 8.54 11.97
N LEU A 174 2.02 9.38 12.75
CA LEU A 174 2.49 9.01 14.09
C LEU A 174 1.35 8.73 15.08
N ALA A 175 0.13 9.18 14.81
CA ALA A 175 -1.04 8.85 15.64
C ALA A 175 -1.26 7.34 15.75
N GLU A 176 -1.03 6.59 14.66
CA GLU A 176 -1.13 5.13 14.66
C GLU A 176 0.01 4.48 15.46
N VAL A 177 1.20 5.05 15.42
CA VAL A 177 2.34 4.61 16.25
C VAL A 177 2.04 4.80 17.73
N VAL A 178 1.52 5.98 18.10
CA VAL A 178 1.11 6.30 19.47
C VAL A 178 -0.03 5.39 19.91
N LYS A 179 -1.04 5.16 19.07
CA LYS A 179 -2.13 4.20 19.34
C LYS A 179 -1.56 2.83 19.69
N THR A 180 -0.63 2.33 18.90
CA THR A 180 0.02 1.02 19.14
C THR A 180 0.80 1.00 20.45
N GLY A 181 1.47 2.09 20.79
CA GLY A 181 2.14 2.26 22.09
C GLY A 181 1.18 2.12 23.28
N PHE A 182 -0.02 2.72 23.19
CA PHE A 182 -1.01 2.62 24.26
C PHE A 182 -1.67 1.25 24.40
N ILE A 183 -1.88 0.53 23.30
CA ILE A 183 -2.65 -0.71 23.31
C ILE A 183 -1.80 -1.98 23.34
N SER A 184 -0.51 -1.89 23.00
CA SER A 184 0.33 -3.08 22.83
C SER A 184 1.70 -3.00 23.53
N ASP A 185 2.49 -1.95 23.26
CA ASP A 185 3.85 -1.85 23.77
C ASP A 185 4.19 -0.41 24.17
N VAL A 186 4.17 -0.14 25.48
CA VAL A 186 4.43 1.18 26.06
C VAL A 186 5.85 1.71 25.74
N THR A 187 6.81 0.85 25.42
CA THR A 187 8.17 1.28 25.08
C THR A 187 8.21 2.12 23.80
N ILE A 188 7.20 1.98 22.93
CA ILE A 188 7.01 2.85 21.75
C ILE A 188 6.81 4.31 22.19
N LEU A 189 6.06 4.54 23.27
CA LEU A 189 5.82 5.89 23.79
C LEU A 189 7.10 6.52 24.33
N ASP A 190 7.94 5.75 25.02
CA ASP A 190 9.23 6.18 25.56
C ASP A 190 10.18 6.62 24.41
N LEU A 191 10.09 5.96 23.25
CA LEU A 191 10.86 6.34 22.05
C LEU A 191 10.43 7.68 21.45
N LEU A 192 9.19 8.10 21.70
CA LEU A 192 8.61 9.34 21.17
C LEU A 192 8.68 10.50 22.18
N ASP A 193 8.75 10.20 23.47
CA ASP A 193 8.68 11.21 24.54
C ASP A 193 9.81 12.24 24.43
N GLY A 194 9.44 13.52 24.59
CA GLY A 194 10.35 14.66 24.51
C GLY A 194 10.93 14.92 23.12
N LYS A 195 10.54 14.19 22.08
CA LYS A 195 11.05 14.34 20.71
C LYS A 195 10.11 15.18 19.85
N ASN A 196 10.69 16.02 19.01
CA ASN A 196 9.97 16.67 17.92
C ASN A 196 10.09 15.85 16.61
N ILE A 197 9.25 16.15 15.62
CA ILE A 197 9.21 15.44 14.34
C ILE A 197 10.58 15.36 13.65
N LYS A 198 11.36 16.44 13.68
CA LYS A 198 12.70 16.47 13.06
C LYS A 198 13.67 15.49 13.73
N SER A 199 13.56 15.31 15.06
CA SER A 199 14.40 14.34 15.78
C SER A 199 13.93 12.91 15.58
N ILE A 200 12.61 12.68 15.43
CA ILE A 200 12.06 11.35 15.15
C ILE A 200 12.47 10.87 13.75
N ARG A 201 12.43 11.73 12.74
CA ARG A 201 12.82 11.41 11.36
C ARG A 201 14.30 11.03 11.18
N LYS A 202 15.16 11.43 12.12
CA LYS A 202 16.64 11.21 12.03
C LYS A 202 17.09 9.90 12.69
N ASN A 203 16.23 9.28 13.47
CA ASN A 203 16.53 8.05 14.21
C ASN A 203 15.76 6.85 13.63
#